data_1d44082be61e5dcb4672933832b9ee36
#
_entry.id   1d44082be61e5dcb4672933832b9ee36
#
_cell.length_a   1.000
_cell.length_b   1.000
_cell.length_c   1.000
_cell.angle_alpha   90.00
_cell.angle_beta   90.00
_cell.angle_gamma   90.00
#
_symmetry.space_group_name_H-M   'P 1'
#
loop_
_entity.id
_entity.type
_entity.pdbx_description
1 polymer ?
#
loop_
_entity_poly.entity_id
_entity_poly.type
_entity_poly.pdbx_seq_one_letter_code
_entity_poly.pdbx_strand_id
1 'polypeptide(L)'
;MRPTTQLVTVALAVLAACTPEPESPTATSAAPATPAAAAPASRPLANAVAAVITAERGGFIPEGIEYDEDNGRFLTGSLAEGTIFVIERDGRVVPFIRDPELVSSVGIEADESHDRLLVANSNSAVFNDQSATGHAKLGVYHLTTGEKLAMVDLGSTIGAGARHFANDVTVDGEGNAYVTDTFANAIYRVTPAYQATLMHRFTDLPQGVQLNGIVYHEGGYLLAVAEERIYKVPVANPAGTTQVSVSDPVGGQDGIVLTKDGRLVATSNSESEPRLVAFASNDNWTSAQRVSVAILNGQATTAAIVGDEIWAVHPHFADAEPPTIERGVFN
;
A
#
# COMPACT_ATOMS: atom_id res chain seq x y z
N MET A 1 -44.65 49.67 20.67
CA MET A 1 -43.70 50.54 19.97
C MET A 1 -42.96 49.70 18.98
N ARG A 2 -43.24 49.91 17.69
CA ARG A 2 -42.53 49.25 16.58
C ARG A 2 -41.53 50.25 16.01
N PRO A 3 -40.32 49.86 15.65
CA PRO A 3 -39.48 50.67 14.82
C PRO A 3 -39.62 50.32 13.34
N THR A 4 -39.72 51.34 12.56
CA THR A 4 -39.89 51.47 11.11
C THR A 4 -38.62 51.06 10.34
N THR A 5 -38.81 50.22 9.34
CA THR A 5 -37.77 49.86 8.32
C THR A 5 -37.76 50.92 7.22
N GLN A 6 -36.62 51.56 6.99
CA GLN A 6 -36.43 52.40 5.79
C GLN A 6 -35.85 51.57 4.63
N LEU A 7 -36.58 51.59 3.52
CA LEU A 7 -36.07 51.12 2.22
C LEU A 7 -35.20 52.21 1.59
N VAL A 8 -33.98 51.85 1.18
CA VAL A 8 -33.13 52.68 0.32
C VAL A 8 -33.22 52.11 -1.10
N THR A 9 -33.77 52.94 -1.97
CA THR A 9 -33.88 52.67 -3.42
C THR A 9 -32.62 53.20 -4.10
N VAL A 10 -31.85 52.34 -4.77
CA VAL A 10 -30.71 52.72 -5.61
C VAL A 10 -31.17 52.70 -7.07
N ALA A 11 -31.13 53.88 -7.72
CA ALA A 11 -31.42 54.05 -9.12
C ALA A 11 -30.22 53.60 -9.98
N LEU A 12 -30.47 52.73 -10.94
CA LEU A 12 -29.48 52.30 -11.93
C LEU A 12 -29.58 53.18 -13.17
N ALA A 13 -28.52 53.94 -13.48
CA ALA A 13 -28.42 54.71 -14.73
C ALA A 13 -27.84 53.81 -15.82
N VAL A 14 -28.59 53.63 -16.90
CA VAL A 14 -28.17 52.94 -18.11
C VAL A 14 -27.48 53.95 -19.03
N LEU A 15 -26.19 53.74 -19.28
CA LEU A 15 -25.42 54.41 -20.33
C LEU A 15 -25.35 53.46 -21.53
N ALA A 16 -25.98 53.86 -22.63
CA ALA A 16 -25.86 53.22 -23.93
C ALA A 16 -24.51 53.57 -24.57
N ALA A 17 -23.65 52.59 -24.77
CA ALA A 17 -22.42 52.71 -25.54
C ALA A 17 -22.64 52.02 -26.90
N CYS A 18 -22.42 52.77 -28.00
CA CYS A 18 -22.39 52.28 -29.36
C CYS A 18 -21.21 51.34 -29.56
N THR A 19 -21.48 50.14 -30.02
CA THR A 19 -20.47 49.19 -30.50
C THR A 19 -20.21 49.39 -31.99
N PRO A 20 -18.95 49.41 -32.46
CA PRO A 20 -18.64 49.33 -33.87
C PRO A 20 -18.74 47.89 -34.36
N GLU A 21 -19.15 47.73 -35.57
CA GLU A 21 -19.30 46.49 -36.35
C GLU A 21 -17.92 45.82 -36.53
N PRO A 22 -17.78 44.50 -36.39
CA PRO A 22 -16.49 43.81 -36.60
C PRO A 22 -16.26 43.57 -38.10
N GLU A 23 -15.10 44.04 -38.60
CA GLU A 23 -14.58 43.72 -39.93
C GLU A 23 -14.28 42.20 -40.04
N SER A 24 -14.66 41.63 -41.15
CA SER A 24 -14.40 40.21 -41.52
C SER A 24 -12.89 39.96 -41.66
N PRO A 25 -12.33 38.92 -41.02
CA PRO A 25 -10.93 38.57 -41.22
C PRO A 25 -10.71 37.93 -42.58
N THR A 26 -9.76 38.49 -43.33
CA THR A 26 -9.19 37.97 -44.57
C THR A 26 -8.62 36.55 -44.34
N ALA A 27 -8.99 35.61 -45.16
CA ALA A 27 -8.51 34.23 -45.16
C ALA A 27 -6.99 34.20 -45.40
N THR A 28 -6.24 33.82 -44.34
CA THR A 28 -4.82 33.49 -44.44
C THR A 28 -4.71 32.04 -44.87
N SER A 29 -4.07 31.82 -46.03
CA SER A 29 -3.76 30.49 -46.57
C SER A 29 -2.97 29.68 -45.53
N ALA A 30 -3.51 28.54 -45.12
CA ALA A 30 -2.85 27.57 -44.26
C ALA A 30 -1.74 26.86 -45.04
N ALA A 31 -0.52 26.88 -44.50
CA ALA A 31 0.58 26.04 -44.96
C ALA A 31 0.26 24.54 -44.75
N PRO A 32 0.74 23.65 -45.63
CA PRO A 32 0.45 22.22 -45.49
C PRO A 32 1.06 21.68 -44.19
N ALA A 33 0.22 20.98 -43.40
CA ALA A 33 0.61 20.31 -42.19
C ALA A 33 1.62 19.20 -42.51
N THR A 34 2.79 19.26 -41.84
CA THR A 34 3.76 18.16 -41.84
C THR A 34 3.10 16.93 -41.21
N PRO A 35 3.20 15.73 -41.80
CA PRO A 35 2.63 14.54 -41.19
C PRO A 35 3.33 14.29 -39.85
N ALA A 36 2.53 14.12 -38.79
CA ALA A 36 2.99 13.73 -37.48
C ALA A 36 3.78 12.41 -37.62
N ALA A 37 5.00 12.39 -37.10
CA ALA A 37 5.80 11.16 -37.01
C ALA A 37 4.97 10.12 -36.24
N ALA A 38 4.75 8.95 -36.84
CA ALA A 38 4.11 7.83 -36.19
C ALA A 38 4.91 7.50 -34.90
N ALA A 39 4.21 7.39 -33.79
CA ALA A 39 4.79 6.91 -32.53
C ALA A 39 5.50 5.57 -32.81
N PRO A 40 6.70 5.32 -32.26
CA PRO A 40 7.38 4.05 -32.45
C PRO A 40 6.46 2.94 -31.93
N ALA A 41 6.16 1.97 -32.82
CA ALA A 41 5.43 0.78 -32.44
C ALA A 41 6.13 0.14 -31.25
N SER A 42 5.39 -0.09 -30.15
CA SER A 42 5.86 -0.82 -29.01
C SER A 42 6.41 -2.16 -29.49
N ARG A 43 7.73 -2.34 -29.35
CA ARG A 43 8.41 -3.61 -29.61
C ARG A 43 7.74 -4.66 -28.71
N PRO A 44 7.28 -5.82 -29.24
CA PRO A 44 6.85 -6.91 -28.36
C PRO A 44 7.99 -7.21 -27.41
N LEU A 45 7.74 -7.14 -26.11
CA LEU A 45 8.68 -7.61 -25.10
C LEU A 45 8.91 -9.09 -25.40
N ALA A 46 10.09 -9.44 -25.90
CA ALA A 46 10.54 -10.82 -25.97
C ALA A 46 10.32 -11.41 -24.57
N ASN A 47 9.74 -12.62 -24.47
CA ASN A 47 9.44 -13.35 -23.25
C ASN A 47 10.48 -13.05 -22.16
N ALA A 48 10.18 -12.07 -21.30
CA ALA A 48 11.09 -11.70 -20.24
C ALA A 48 11.02 -12.85 -19.23
N VAL A 49 12.11 -13.58 -19.11
CA VAL A 49 12.28 -14.58 -18.06
C VAL A 49 12.14 -13.84 -16.74
N ALA A 50 11.31 -14.34 -15.84
CA ALA A 50 11.16 -13.76 -14.52
C ALA A 50 12.57 -13.67 -13.87
N ALA A 51 12.97 -12.47 -13.44
CA ALA A 51 14.20 -12.33 -12.68
C ALA A 51 13.92 -12.80 -11.25
N VAL A 52 14.78 -13.65 -10.72
CA VAL A 52 14.69 -14.16 -9.36
C VAL A 52 16.01 -13.83 -8.65
N ILE A 53 15.89 -13.25 -7.47
CA ILE A 53 17.02 -13.05 -6.55
C ILE A 53 16.86 -14.08 -5.44
N THR A 54 17.83 -14.97 -5.29
CA THR A 54 17.84 -15.95 -4.20
C THR A 54 18.75 -15.45 -3.09
N ALA A 55 18.21 -15.36 -1.87
CA ALA A 55 19.00 -14.97 -0.70
C ALA A 55 20.13 -15.98 -0.43
N GLU A 56 21.29 -15.52 -0.01
CA GLU A 56 22.45 -16.38 0.27
C GLU A 56 22.27 -17.29 1.49
N ARG A 57 21.26 -17.01 2.33
CA ARG A 57 20.91 -17.81 3.51
C ARG A 57 19.41 -17.87 3.73
N GLY A 58 18.95 -18.93 4.36
CA GLY A 58 17.59 -19.07 4.87
C GLY A 58 17.46 -18.76 6.36
N GLY A 59 16.31 -19.10 6.92
CA GLY A 59 16.00 -19.12 8.35
C GLY A 59 15.56 -17.79 8.95
N PHE A 60 15.54 -16.68 8.19
CA PHE A 60 15.03 -15.41 8.70
C PHE A 60 13.56 -15.14 8.36
N ILE A 61 12.96 -15.89 7.44
CA ILE A 61 11.53 -15.86 7.09
C ILE A 61 11.04 -14.43 6.81
N PRO A 62 11.37 -13.84 5.65
CA PRO A 62 10.88 -12.53 5.25
C PRO A 62 9.37 -12.61 4.99
N GLU A 63 8.62 -11.65 5.50
CA GLU A 63 7.18 -11.55 5.23
C GLU A 63 6.88 -10.29 4.44
N GLY A 64 7.29 -9.11 4.95
CA GLY A 64 7.25 -7.84 4.24
C GLY A 64 8.50 -7.61 3.40
N ILE A 65 8.32 -6.94 2.27
CA ILE A 65 9.40 -6.46 1.41
C ILE A 65 9.08 -5.05 0.92
N GLU A 66 10.11 -4.22 0.85
CA GLU A 66 10.04 -2.88 0.30
C GLU A 66 11.29 -2.57 -0.54
N TYR A 67 11.16 -1.65 -1.47
CA TYR A 67 12.29 -1.18 -2.25
C TYR A 67 12.57 0.29 -1.94
N ASP A 68 13.68 0.55 -1.29
CA ASP A 68 14.22 1.88 -1.02
C ASP A 68 14.84 2.42 -2.31
N GLU A 69 14.08 3.24 -3.05
CA GLU A 69 14.51 3.78 -4.36
C GLU A 69 15.73 4.70 -4.20
N ASP A 70 15.79 5.49 -3.13
CA ASP A 70 16.88 6.44 -2.88
C ASP A 70 18.22 5.75 -2.67
N ASN A 71 18.23 4.57 -2.04
CA ASN A 71 19.44 3.80 -1.78
C ASN A 71 19.58 2.58 -2.72
N GLY A 72 18.60 2.30 -3.57
CA GLY A 72 18.64 1.27 -4.61
C GLY A 72 18.71 -0.17 -4.07
N ARG A 73 17.98 -0.48 -2.99
CA ARG A 73 18.07 -1.74 -2.25
C ARG A 73 16.71 -2.30 -1.85
N PHE A 74 16.61 -3.63 -1.77
CA PHE A 74 15.47 -4.26 -1.12
C PHE A 74 15.66 -4.29 0.39
N LEU A 75 14.61 -3.94 1.12
CA LEU A 75 14.50 -4.08 2.56
C LEU A 75 13.47 -5.16 2.87
N THR A 76 13.72 -5.97 3.89
CA THR A 76 12.76 -6.98 4.31
C THR A 76 12.83 -7.20 5.82
N GLY A 77 11.68 -7.53 6.40
CA GLY A 77 11.58 -7.94 7.80
C GLY A 77 12.03 -9.39 8.03
N SER A 78 11.84 -9.86 9.25
CA SER A 78 12.05 -11.25 9.64
C SER A 78 11.04 -11.65 10.71
N LEU A 79 10.25 -12.67 10.44
CA LEU A 79 9.36 -13.25 11.45
C LEU A 79 10.12 -14.00 12.53
N ALA A 80 11.30 -14.57 12.20
CA ALA A 80 12.08 -15.39 13.11
C ALA A 80 13.07 -14.60 13.98
N GLU A 81 13.66 -13.54 13.43
CA GLU A 81 14.74 -12.80 14.09
C GLU A 81 14.35 -11.38 14.52
N GLY A 82 13.22 -10.86 14.06
CA GLY A 82 12.80 -9.48 14.28
C GLY A 82 13.71 -8.41 13.62
N THR A 83 14.76 -8.85 12.95
CA THR A 83 15.77 -8.01 12.30
C THR A 83 15.29 -7.54 10.92
N ILE A 84 15.63 -6.32 10.54
CA ILE A 84 15.47 -5.84 9.17
C ILE A 84 16.76 -6.10 8.41
N PHE A 85 16.63 -6.66 7.21
CA PHE A 85 17.74 -6.97 6.31
C PHE A 85 17.66 -6.15 5.02
N VAL A 86 18.83 -5.87 4.46
CA VAL A 86 18.99 -5.52 3.05
C VAL A 86 19.22 -6.81 2.28
N ILE A 87 18.51 -7.00 1.17
CA ILE A 87 18.82 -8.02 0.19
C ILE A 87 19.37 -7.32 -1.05
N GLU A 88 20.62 -7.61 -1.32
CA GLU A 88 21.30 -7.08 -2.50
C GLU A 88 20.88 -7.83 -3.76
N ARG A 89 21.07 -7.23 -4.93
CA ARG A 89 20.71 -7.87 -6.23
C ARG A 89 21.45 -9.17 -6.52
N ASP A 90 22.59 -9.42 -5.88
CA ASP A 90 23.35 -10.67 -5.97
C ASP A 90 22.91 -11.73 -4.96
N GLY A 91 21.88 -11.44 -4.14
CA GLY A 91 21.33 -12.33 -3.11
C GLY A 91 22.02 -12.22 -1.75
N ARG A 92 23.00 -11.37 -1.58
CA ARG A 92 23.66 -11.15 -0.28
C ARG A 92 22.69 -10.53 0.72
N VAL A 93 22.65 -11.09 1.95
CA VAL A 93 21.77 -10.70 3.04
C VAL A 93 22.55 -9.94 4.11
N VAL A 94 22.28 -8.65 4.23
CA VAL A 94 23.01 -7.77 5.16
C VAL A 94 22.07 -7.28 6.26
N PRO A 95 22.35 -7.55 7.55
CA PRO A 95 21.57 -6.97 8.64
C PRO A 95 21.66 -5.45 8.62
N PHE A 96 20.52 -4.78 8.61
CA PHE A 96 20.43 -3.32 8.59
C PHE A 96 19.99 -2.77 9.95
N ILE A 97 18.87 -3.28 10.51
CA ILE A 97 18.39 -2.86 11.83
C ILE A 97 18.35 -4.06 12.75
N ARG A 98 19.00 -3.93 13.91
CA ARG A 98 18.95 -4.89 15.03
C ARG A 98 18.43 -4.16 16.25
N ASP A 99 17.15 -4.37 16.55
CA ASP A 99 16.51 -3.78 17.73
C ASP A 99 15.91 -4.91 18.57
N PRO A 100 16.29 -5.05 19.86
CA PRO A 100 15.76 -6.12 20.72
C PRO A 100 14.25 -5.97 21.00
N GLU A 101 13.63 -4.84 20.68
CA GLU A 101 12.18 -4.68 20.74
C GLU A 101 11.44 -5.19 19.51
N LEU A 102 12.14 -5.44 18.39
CA LEU A 102 11.58 -6.14 17.25
C LEU A 102 11.55 -7.64 17.55
N VAL A 103 10.35 -8.23 17.60
CA VAL A 103 10.15 -9.66 17.85
C VAL A 103 9.90 -10.40 16.55
N SER A 104 8.90 -9.94 15.79
CA SER A 104 8.60 -10.39 14.42
C SER A 104 8.34 -9.14 13.58
N SER A 105 9.27 -8.83 12.68
CA SER A 105 9.08 -7.76 11.70
C SER A 105 8.26 -8.29 10.54
N VAL A 106 7.06 -7.76 10.36
CA VAL A 106 6.06 -8.21 9.39
C VAL A 106 6.10 -7.27 8.19
N GLY A 107 5.05 -6.53 7.91
CA GLY A 107 5.02 -5.53 6.85
C GLY A 107 5.98 -4.37 7.12
N ILE A 108 6.55 -3.81 6.08
CA ILE A 108 7.46 -2.67 6.13
C ILE A 108 7.10 -1.67 5.05
N GLU A 109 7.36 -0.39 5.30
CA GLU A 109 7.09 0.71 4.37
C GLU A 109 8.23 1.74 4.40
N ALA A 110 8.77 2.08 3.25
CA ALA A 110 9.78 3.12 3.09
C ALA A 110 9.10 4.47 2.83
N ASP A 111 9.00 5.30 3.85
CA ASP A 111 8.55 6.69 3.73
C ASP A 111 9.74 7.59 3.36
N GLU A 112 10.11 7.58 2.09
CA GLU A 112 11.26 8.32 1.56
C GLU A 112 11.11 9.83 1.77
N SER A 113 9.88 10.35 1.67
CA SER A 113 9.58 11.77 1.83
C SER A 113 9.90 12.31 3.22
N HIS A 114 9.92 11.45 4.23
CA HIS A 114 10.25 11.79 5.63
C HIS A 114 11.47 11.03 6.15
N ASP A 115 12.21 10.34 5.27
CA ASP A 115 13.41 9.55 5.59
C ASP A 115 13.16 8.55 6.74
N ARG A 116 12.05 7.80 6.66
CA ARG A 116 11.65 6.84 7.68
C ARG A 116 11.41 5.46 7.08
N LEU A 117 11.79 4.44 7.81
CA LEU A 117 11.33 3.07 7.64
C LEU A 117 10.32 2.74 8.72
N LEU A 118 9.12 2.36 8.33
CA LEU A 118 8.03 1.95 9.20
C LEU A 118 7.97 0.43 9.21
N VAL A 119 7.83 -0.17 10.38
CA VAL A 119 7.89 -1.64 10.57
C VAL A 119 6.73 -2.09 11.45
N ALA A 120 5.82 -2.86 10.89
CA ALA A 120 4.80 -3.57 11.68
C ALA A 120 5.52 -4.64 12.53
N ASN A 121 5.55 -4.43 13.84
CA ASN A 121 6.21 -5.31 14.80
C ASN A 121 5.19 -6.10 15.60
N SER A 122 5.32 -7.41 15.54
CA SER A 122 4.39 -8.35 16.11
C SER A 122 5.08 -9.52 16.82
N ASN A 123 4.32 -10.57 17.15
CA ASN A 123 4.85 -11.82 17.67
C ASN A 123 4.18 -12.99 16.96
N SER A 124 4.90 -13.64 16.05
CA SER A 124 4.41 -14.77 15.25
C SER A 124 4.04 -16.01 16.07
N ALA A 125 4.50 -16.12 17.33
CA ALA A 125 4.09 -17.20 18.24
C ALA A 125 2.56 -17.28 18.42
N VAL A 126 1.84 -16.16 18.20
CA VAL A 126 0.37 -16.10 18.31
C VAL A 126 -0.36 -17.04 17.36
N PHE A 127 0.26 -17.44 16.25
CA PHE A 127 -0.33 -18.41 15.31
C PHE A 127 -0.27 -19.86 15.82
N ASN A 128 0.74 -20.18 16.65
CA ASN A 128 0.98 -21.53 17.15
C ASN A 128 0.48 -21.73 18.59
N ASP A 129 0.26 -20.65 19.34
CA ASP A 129 -0.24 -20.66 20.72
C ASP A 129 -1.51 -19.81 20.84
N GLN A 130 -2.65 -20.48 20.98
CA GLN A 130 -3.95 -19.79 21.13
C GLN A 130 -4.07 -19.02 22.45
N SER A 131 -3.24 -19.31 23.44
CA SER A 131 -3.18 -18.55 24.69
C SER A 131 -2.35 -17.27 24.60
N ALA A 132 -1.49 -17.17 23.59
CA ALA A 132 -0.69 -15.98 23.33
C ALA A 132 -1.58 -14.82 22.84
N THR A 133 -1.42 -13.67 23.46
CA THR A 133 -2.13 -12.46 23.04
C THR A 133 -1.44 -11.74 21.89
N GLY A 134 -0.16 -12.02 21.63
CA GLY A 134 0.64 -11.26 20.69
C GLY A 134 0.82 -9.81 21.12
N HIS A 135 1.21 -8.98 20.20
CA HIS A 135 1.20 -7.52 20.32
C HIS A 135 1.07 -6.86 18.95
N ALA A 136 0.64 -5.61 18.93
CA ALA A 136 0.71 -4.76 17.76
C ALA A 136 1.51 -3.51 18.11
N LYS A 137 2.65 -3.32 17.45
CA LYS A 137 3.50 -2.14 17.58
C LYS A 137 3.92 -1.64 16.20
N LEU A 138 4.30 -0.36 16.13
CA LEU A 138 4.96 0.23 14.97
C LEU A 138 6.37 0.65 15.37
N GLY A 139 7.37 0.01 14.78
CA GLY A 139 8.76 0.47 14.80
C GLY A 139 8.95 1.58 13.78
N VAL A 140 9.62 2.65 14.16
CA VAL A 140 9.98 3.76 13.27
C VAL A 140 11.49 3.96 13.34
N TYR A 141 12.14 3.91 12.19
CA TYR A 141 13.58 4.02 12.06
C TYR A 141 13.94 5.05 10.99
N HIS A 142 15.12 5.61 11.07
CA HIS A 142 15.68 6.44 10.03
C HIS A 142 16.02 5.56 8.81
N LEU A 143 15.45 5.84 7.64
CA LEU A 143 15.57 4.99 6.45
C LEU A 143 17.03 4.81 6.00
N THR A 144 17.81 5.88 6.04
CA THR A 144 19.21 5.85 5.59
C THR A 144 20.14 5.17 6.61
N THR A 145 19.96 5.42 7.91
CA THR A 145 20.93 4.99 8.94
C THR A 145 20.50 3.79 9.76
N GLY A 146 19.21 3.43 9.77
CA GLY A 146 18.64 2.41 10.63
C GLY A 146 18.50 2.82 12.09
N GLU A 147 18.77 4.09 12.45
CA GLU A 147 18.61 4.58 13.81
C GLU A 147 17.14 4.53 14.25
N LYS A 148 16.88 4.02 15.44
CA LYS A 148 15.54 3.96 16.03
C LYS A 148 15.03 5.35 16.37
N LEU A 149 13.88 5.73 15.82
CA LEU A 149 13.16 6.96 16.12
C LEU A 149 12.07 6.74 17.17
N ALA A 150 11.30 5.64 17.04
CA ALA A 150 10.24 5.30 17.99
C ALA A 150 9.89 3.80 17.95
N MET A 151 9.22 3.35 19.02
CA MET A 151 8.45 2.10 19.06
C MET A 151 7.09 2.43 19.67
N VAL A 152 6.05 2.41 18.84
CA VAL A 152 4.70 2.88 19.21
C VAL A 152 3.82 1.69 19.52
N ASP A 153 3.23 1.64 20.71
CA ASP A 153 2.26 0.61 21.09
C ASP A 153 0.87 0.93 20.51
N LEU A 154 0.41 0.09 19.60
CA LEU A 154 -0.89 0.21 18.93
C LEU A 154 -1.97 -0.55 19.69
N GLY A 155 -1.63 -1.74 20.19
CA GLY A 155 -2.58 -2.64 20.84
C GLY A 155 -3.25 -2.03 22.08
N SER A 156 -2.55 -1.18 22.83
CA SER A 156 -3.10 -0.49 23.99
C SER A 156 -4.30 0.38 23.68
N THR A 157 -4.49 0.81 22.42
CA THR A 157 -5.66 1.63 22.00
C THR A 157 -6.96 0.85 21.95
N ILE A 158 -6.93 -0.49 21.87
CA ILE A 158 -8.13 -1.35 21.90
C ILE A 158 -8.46 -1.79 23.34
N GLY A 159 -7.47 -1.84 24.19
CA GLY A 159 -7.62 -2.29 25.58
C GLY A 159 -7.15 -3.71 25.83
N ALA A 160 -7.10 -4.09 27.12
CA ALA A 160 -6.51 -5.36 27.55
C ALA A 160 -7.35 -6.58 27.08
N GLY A 161 -6.64 -7.67 26.77
CA GLY A 161 -7.24 -8.98 26.48
C GLY A 161 -7.56 -9.23 25.00
N ALA A 162 -7.39 -8.26 24.12
CA ALA A 162 -7.44 -8.51 22.67
C ALA A 162 -6.20 -9.29 22.23
N ARG A 163 -6.38 -10.13 21.20
CA ARG A 163 -5.26 -10.72 20.48
C ARG A 163 -4.82 -9.75 19.39
N HIS A 164 -3.53 -9.69 19.14
CA HIS A 164 -2.93 -8.74 18.23
C HIS A 164 -1.90 -9.38 17.32
N PHE A 165 -1.86 -8.93 16.08
CA PHE A 165 -0.79 -9.16 15.13
C PHE A 165 -0.76 -7.99 14.15
N ALA A 166 0.09 -6.98 14.44
CA ALA A 166 0.36 -5.92 13.46
C ALA A 166 0.93 -6.57 12.20
N ASN A 167 0.25 -6.37 11.08
CA ASN A 167 0.53 -7.10 9.85
C ASN A 167 1.22 -6.19 8.83
N ASP A 168 0.53 -5.21 8.33
CA ASP A 168 1.02 -4.38 7.25
C ASP A 168 0.89 -2.89 7.55
N VAL A 169 1.64 -2.05 6.85
CA VAL A 169 1.72 -0.61 7.11
C VAL A 169 1.81 0.17 5.81
N THR A 170 1.16 1.33 5.78
CA THR A 170 1.27 2.32 4.70
C THR A 170 1.29 3.73 5.26
N VAL A 171 1.67 4.72 4.46
CA VAL A 171 1.81 6.12 4.87
C VAL A 171 1.08 7.05 3.92
N ASP A 172 0.50 8.14 4.44
CA ASP A 172 -0.04 9.22 3.63
C ASP A 172 1.00 10.34 3.40
N GLY A 173 0.69 11.26 2.48
CA GLY A 173 1.57 12.38 2.15
C GLY A 173 1.81 13.38 3.29
N GLU A 174 1.06 13.31 4.40
CA GLU A 174 1.26 14.10 5.62
C GLU A 174 2.15 13.37 6.64
N GLY A 175 2.56 12.13 6.33
CA GLY A 175 3.39 11.28 7.18
C GLY A 175 2.62 10.56 8.29
N ASN A 176 1.29 10.44 8.21
CA ASN A 176 0.56 9.54 9.08
C ASN A 176 0.72 8.11 8.60
N ALA A 177 1.06 7.20 9.51
CA ALA A 177 1.09 5.77 9.22
C ALA A 177 -0.24 5.10 9.56
N TYR A 178 -0.59 4.09 8.78
CA TYR A 178 -1.79 3.27 8.97
C TYR A 178 -1.36 1.81 9.03
N VAL A 179 -1.74 1.11 10.09
CA VAL A 179 -1.29 -0.25 10.36
C VAL A 179 -2.49 -1.17 10.52
N THR A 180 -2.50 -2.30 9.82
CA THR A 180 -3.48 -3.35 10.01
C THR A 180 -3.10 -4.27 11.18
N ASP A 181 -4.12 -4.77 11.89
CA ASP A 181 -3.99 -5.79 12.92
C ASP A 181 -4.88 -6.97 12.59
N THR A 182 -4.27 -8.08 12.23
CA THR A 182 -4.93 -9.29 11.75
C THR A 182 -5.90 -9.87 12.78
N PHE A 183 -5.49 -10.02 14.04
CA PHE A 183 -6.35 -10.65 15.05
C PHE A 183 -7.38 -9.70 15.66
N ALA A 184 -7.06 -8.42 15.74
CA ALA A 184 -8.02 -7.43 16.23
C ALA A 184 -9.00 -6.98 15.13
N ASN A 185 -8.71 -7.30 13.86
CA ASN A 185 -9.42 -6.79 12.67
C ASN A 185 -9.55 -5.27 12.72
N ALA A 186 -8.43 -4.60 12.94
CA ALA A 186 -8.37 -3.17 13.18
C ALA A 186 -7.35 -2.46 12.28
N ILE A 187 -7.59 -1.18 12.06
CA ILE A 187 -6.63 -0.26 11.46
C ILE A 187 -6.32 0.81 12.50
N TYR A 188 -5.04 1.00 12.78
CA TYR A 188 -4.54 2.09 13.61
C TYR A 188 -4.02 3.23 12.75
N ARG A 189 -4.13 4.45 13.23
CA ARG A 189 -3.43 5.63 12.70
C ARG A 189 -2.36 6.07 13.70
N VAL A 190 -1.17 6.33 13.19
CA VAL A 190 -0.06 6.91 13.95
C VAL A 190 0.33 8.23 13.31
N THR A 191 0.28 9.33 14.06
CA THR A 191 0.65 10.65 13.56
C THR A 191 2.17 10.81 13.44
N PRO A 192 2.69 11.84 12.72
CA PRO A 192 4.14 12.15 12.71
C PRO A 192 4.73 12.45 14.09
N ALA A 193 3.90 12.77 15.08
CA ALA A 193 4.32 12.90 16.49
C ALA A 193 4.24 11.58 17.27
N TYR A 194 4.12 10.45 16.57
CA TYR A 194 4.06 9.09 17.13
C TYR A 194 2.87 8.85 18.07
N GLN A 195 1.75 9.53 17.85
CA GLN A 195 0.52 9.33 18.62
C GLN A 195 -0.36 8.30 17.91
N ALA A 196 -0.58 7.15 18.56
CA ALA A 196 -1.44 6.08 18.03
C ALA A 196 -2.90 6.30 18.41
N THR A 197 -3.80 6.00 17.50
CA THR A 197 -5.25 5.93 17.72
C THR A 197 -5.84 4.74 16.97
N LEU A 198 -6.88 4.11 17.55
CA LEU A 198 -7.71 3.18 16.79
C LEU A 198 -8.53 3.98 15.77
N MET A 199 -8.26 3.75 14.48
CA MET A 199 -8.94 4.44 13.39
C MET A 199 -10.25 3.75 13.00
N HIS A 200 -10.19 2.43 12.79
CA HIS A 200 -11.33 1.62 12.38
C HIS A 200 -11.20 0.21 12.94
N ARG A 201 -12.34 -0.43 13.26
CA ARG A 201 -12.41 -1.83 13.64
C ARG A 201 -13.51 -2.50 12.85
N PHE A 202 -13.18 -3.57 12.16
CA PHE A 202 -14.13 -4.39 11.43
C PHE A 202 -14.80 -5.35 12.43
N THR A 203 -16.10 -5.19 12.66
CA THR A 203 -16.87 -6.00 13.62
C THR A 203 -17.77 -7.03 12.95
N ASP A 204 -17.86 -6.95 11.62
CA ASP A 204 -18.79 -7.71 10.78
C ASP A 204 -18.09 -8.61 9.76
N LEU A 205 -16.76 -8.79 9.88
CA LEU A 205 -16.05 -9.76 9.06
C LEU A 205 -16.56 -11.19 9.37
N PRO A 206 -16.74 -12.03 8.35
CA PRO A 206 -17.07 -13.44 8.55
C PRO A 206 -16.06 -14.13 9.47
N GLN A 207 -16.52 -15.16 10.18
CA GLN A 207 -15.64 -15.93 11.05
C GLN A 207 -14.45 -16.52 10.24
N GLY A 208 -13.24 -16.31 10.73
CA GLY A 208 -12.00 -16.76 10.10
C GLY A 208 -11.45 -15.81 9.04
N VAL A 209 -12.19 -14.78 8.65
CA VAL A 209 -11.69 -13.72 7.77
C VAL A 209 -10.92 -12.70 8.61
N GLN A 210 -9.71 -12.42 8.19
CA GLN A 210 -8.78 -11.56 8.90
C GLN A 210 -8.20 -10.49 7.98
N LEU A 211 -7.99 -9.31 8.54
CA LEU A 211 -7.39 -8.19 7.84
C LEU A 211 -5.91 -8.47 7.57
N ASN A 212 -5.43 -8.08 6.39
CA ASN A 212 -4.05 -8.28 5.96
C ASN A 212 -3.47 -6.99 5.33
N GLY A 213 -3.06 -7.01 4.07
CA GLY A 213 -2.41 -5.90 3.38
C GLY A 213 -3.19 -4.59 3.36
N ILE A 214 -2.48 -3.47 3.30
CA ILE A 214 -3.05 -2.11 3.30
C ILE A 214 -2.21 -1.17 2.44
N VAL A 215 -2.87 -0.30 1.67
CA VAL A 215 -2.22 0.81 0.96
C VAL A 215 -3.03 2.10 1.09
N TYR A 216 -2.33 3.23 1.10
CA TYR A 216 -2.95 4.54 1.03
C TYR A 216 -3.15 4.96 -0.44
N HIS A 217 -4.32 5.52 -0.73
CA HIS A 217 -4.64 6.10 -2.03
C HIS A 217 -4.76 7.63 -1.91
N GLU A 218 -4.14 8.38 -2.82
CA GLU A 218 -4.12 9.86 -2.82
C GLU A 218 -5.51 10.51 -2.82
N GLY A 219 -6.55 9.75 -3.13
CA GLY A 219 -7.95 10.15 -2.98
C GLY A 219 -8.44 10.28 -1.54
N GLY A 220 -7.57 10.11 -0.54
CA GLY A 220 -7.86 10.28 0.89
C GLY A 220 -8.54 9.07 1.53
N TYR A 221 -8.23 7.88 1.09
CA TYR A 221 -8.72 6.63 1.66
C TYR A 221 -7.65 5.53 1.60
N LEU A 222 -7.87 4.52 2.42
CA LEU A 222 -7.08 3.30 2.41
C LEU A 222 -7.81 2.23 1.60
N LEU A 223 -7.06 1.37 0.93
CA LEU A 223 -7.53 0.08 0.47
C LEU A 223 -6.90 -0.99 1.36
N ALA A 224 -7.72 -1.86 1.91
CA ALA A 224 -7.28 -2.94 2.78
C ALA A 224 -7.93 -4.25 2.35
N VAL A 225 -7.20 -5.36 2.46
CA VAL A 225 -7.70 -6.67 2.04
C VAL A 225 -7.95 -7.60 3.21
N ALA A 226 -8.93 -8.50 3.02
CA ALA A 226 -9.25 -9.59 3.93
C ALA A 226 -9.79 -10.75 3.11
N GLU A 227 -9.01 -11.80 2.91
CA GLU A 227 -9.29 -12.93 2.04
C GLU A 227 -9.57 -12.47 0.58
N GLU A 228 -10.76 -12.71 0.04
CA GLU A 228 -11.17 -12.26 -1.29
C GLU A 228 -11.75 -10.83 -1.33
N ARG A 229 -11.77 -10.12 -0.21
CA ARG A 229 -12.42 -8.81 -0.06
C ARG A 229 -11.42 -7.67 -0.10
N ILE A 230 -11.83 -6.60 -0.77
CA ILE A 230 -11.14 -5.31 -0.74
C ILE A 230 -12.08 -4.33 -0.05
N TYR A 231 -11.57 -3.61 0.93
CA TYR A 231 -12.29 -2.56 1.65
C TYR A 231 -11.72 -1.20 1.33
N LYS A 232 -12.59 -0.23 1.09
CA LYS A 232 -12.25 1.18 0.99
C LYS A 232 -12.59 1.87 2.32
N VAL A 233 -11.57 2.43 2.97
CA VAL A 233 -11.68 3.08 4.28
C VAL A 233 -11.35 4.56 4.15
N PRO A 234 -12.33 5.48 4.12
CA PRO A 234 -12.07 6.91 4.03
C PRO A 234 -11.32 7.41 5.28
N VAL A 235 -10.17 8.09 5.09
CA VAL A 235 -9.34 8.57 6.20
C VAL A 235 -10.08 9.61 7.05
N ALA A 236 -10.79 10.54 6.41
CA ALA A 236 -11.53 11.61 7.10
C ALA A 236 -12.81 11.10 7.80
N ASN A 237 -13.37 9.97 7.38
CA ASN A 237 -14.60 9.38 7.97
C ASN A 237 -14.54 7.85 7.90
N PRO A 238 -13.78 7.19 8.78
CA PRO A 238 -13.63 5.73 8.77
C PRO A 238 -14.95 4.95 8.97
N ALA A 239 -15.97 5.57 9.57
CA ALA A 239 -17.31 4.98 9.68
C ALA A 239 -18.00 4.79 8.30
N GLY A 240 -17.53 5.48 7.26
CA GLY A 240 -17.97 5.32 5.89
C GLY A 240 -17.26 4.19 5.12
N THR A 241 -16.62 3.26 5.80
CA THR A 241 -15.98 2.08 5.21
C THR A 241 -16.98 1.28 4.36
N THR A 242 -16.57 0.89 3.17
CA THR A 242 -17.37 0.07 2.25
C THR A 242 -16.54 -1.07 1.68
N GLN A 243 -17.17 -2.19 1.40
CA GLN A 243 -16.54 -3.25 0.59
C GLN A 243 -16.60 -2.85 -0.88
N VAL A 244 -15.48 -2.97 -1.58
CA VAL A 244 -15.37 -2.78 -3.03
C VAL A 244 -16.06 -3.95 -3.74
N SER A 245 -16.92 -3.66 -4.71
CA SER A 245 -17.57 -4.70 -5.51
C SER A 245 -16.58 -5.25 -6.55
N VAL A 246 -16.05 -6.44 -6.33
CA VAL A 246 -15.09 -7.07 -7.25
C VAL A 246 -15.82 -8.09 -8.11
N SER A 247 -15.75 -7.94 -9.44
CA SER A 247 -16.46 -8.82 -10.39
C SER A 247 -15.87 -10.23 -10.47
N ASP A 248 -14.58 -10.37 -10.21
CA ASP A 248 -13.83 -11.64 -10.25
C ASP A 248 -12.87 -11.68 -9.05
N PRO A 249 -13.41 -11.95 -7.84
CA PRO A 249 -12.63 -11.95 -6.62
C PRO A 249 -11.62 -13.09 -6.59
N VAL A 250 -10.51 -12.88 -5.89
CA VAL A 250 -9.44 -13.86 -5.73
C VAL A 250 -9.20 -14.05 -4.24
N GLY A 251 -9.26 -15.28 -3.77
CA GLY A 251 -9.03 -15.64 -2.37
C GLY A 251 -7.55 -15.62 -1.97
N GLY A 252 -7.30 -15.70 -0.67
CA GLY A 252 -5.96 -15.76 -0.10
C GLY A 252 -5.14 -14.52 -0.39
N GLN A 253 -5.77 -13.34 -0.45
CA GLN A 253 -5.05 -12.08 -0.58
C GLN A 253 -4.28 -11.78 0.70
N ASP A 254 -3.00 -11.46 0.51
CA ASP A 254 -2.03 -11.18 1.58
C ASP A 254 -1.57 -9.72 1.48
N GLY A 255 -0.29 -9.44 1.19
CA GLY A 255 0.19 -8.09 0.96
C GLY A 255 -0.33 -7.48 -0.35
N ILE A 256 -0.44 -6.17 -0.39
CA ILE A 256 -0.90 -5.40 -1.55
C ILE A 256 0.00 -4.19 -1.80
N VAL A 257 0.11 -3.80 -3.06
CA VAL A 257 0.78 -2.56 -3.48
C VAL A 257 -0.10 -1.77 -4.45
N LEU A 258 0.04 -0.45 -4.44
CA LEU A 258 -0.66 0.45 -5.36
C LEU A 258 0.33 1.00 -6.38
N THR A 259 0.14 0.66 -7.65
CA THR A 259 1.02 1.13 -8.74
C THR A 259 0.79 2.60 -9.08
N LYS A 260 1.76 3.25 -9.70
CA LYS A 260 1.69 4.66 -10.12
C LYS A 260 0.54 4.95 -11.08
N ASP A 261 0.07 3.95 -11.83
CA ASP A 261 -1.10 4.06 -12.72
C ASP A 261 -2.44 3.71 -12.02
N GLY A 262 -2.44 3.55 -10.70
CA GLY A 262 -3.61 3.37 -9.86
C GLY A 262 -4.18 1.95 -9.81
N ARG A 263 -3.44 0.94 -10.27
CA ARG A 263 -3.83 -0.47 -10.09
C ARG A 263 -3.42 -0.96 -8.71
N LEU A 264 -4.31 -1.71 -8.07
CA LEU A 264 -3.99 -2.48 -6.88
C LEU A 264 -3.46 -3.84 -7.28
N VAL A 265 -2.27 -4.18 -6.84
CA VAL A 265 -1.69 -5.52 -7.05
C VAL A 265 -1.67 -6.25 -5.72
N ALA A 266 -2.35 -7.39 -5.65
CA ALA A 266 -2.40 -8.26 -4.48
C ALA A 266 -1.58 -9.52 -4.72
N THR A 267 -0.80 -9.95 -3.74
CA THR A 267 -0.33 -11.33 -3.66
C THR A 267 -1.49 -12.22 -3.27
N SER A 268 -1.62 -13.36 -3.94
CA SER A 268 -2.61 -14.37 -3.61
C SER A 268 -1.90 -15.67 -3.25
N ASN A 269 -2.04 -16.08 -1.99
CA ASN A 269 -1.46 -17.31 -1.42
C ASN A 269 -2.33 -18.53 -1.68
N SER A 270 -3.04 -18.57 -2.81
CA SER A 270 -3.76 -19.78 -3.22
C SER A 270 -2.76 -20.91 -3.42
N GLU A 271 -2.95 -22.01 -2.68
CA GLU A 271 -2.06 -23.19 -2.72
C GLU A 271 -1.93 -23.83 -4.11
N SER A 272 -2.95 -23.68 -4.96
CA SER A 272 -2.96 -24.28 -6.28
C SER A 272 -2.25 -23.45 -7.36
N GLU A 273 -2.24 -22.11 -7.22
CA GLU A 273 -1.62 -21.17 -8.16
C GLU A 273 -1.21 -19.89 -7.46
N PRO A 274 -0.02 -19.83 -6.86
CA PRO A 274 0.54 -18.58 -6.32
C PRO A 274 0.66 -17.54 -7.41
N ARG A 275 0.23 -16.28 -7.14
CA ARG A 275 0.17 -15.26 -8.17
C ARG A 275 0.15 -13.84 -7.60
N LEU A 276 0.50 -12.90 -8.45
CA LEU A 276 0.12 -11.49 -8.30
C LEU A 276 -1.12 -11.22 -9.15
N VAL A 277 -2.08 -10.52 -8.59
CA VAL A 277 -3.34 -10.17 -9.26
C VAL A 277 -3.51 -8.68 -9.26
N ALA A 278 -3.60 -8.08 -10.46
CA ALA A 278 -3.84 -6.66 -10.61
C ALA A 278 -5.33 -6.37 -10.78
N PHE A 279 -5.83 -5.45 -9.97
CA PHE A 279 -7.18 -4.91 -10.03
C PHE A 279 -7.15 -3.46 -10.46
N ALA A 280 -8.15 -3.04 -11.25
CA ALA A 280 -8.35 -1.66 -11.62
C ALA A 280 -9.77 -1.20 -11.30
N SER A 281 -9.90 0.07 -10.96
CA SER A 281 -11.17 0.75 -10.75
C SER A 281 -11.24 2.01 -11.60
N ASN A 282 -12.43 2.33 -12.09
CA ASN A 282 -12.71 3.57 -12.82
C ASN A 282 -13.81 4.43 -12.16
N ASP A 283 -14.24 4.03 -10.95
CA ASP A 283 -15.32 4.64 -10.19
C ASP A 283 -14.92 4.95 -8.74
N ASN A 284 -13.64 5.32 -8.57
CA ASN A 284 -13.08 5.67 -7.27
C ASN A 284 -13.20 4.53 -6.25
N TRP A 285 -12.92 3.30 -6.68
CA TRP A 285 -12.94 2.09 -5.86
C TRP A 285 -14.29 1.80 -5.18
N THR A 286 -15.40 2.15 -5.86
CA THR A 286 -16.72 1.60 -5.55
C THR A 286 -16.82 0.17 -6.07
N SER A 287 -16.26 -0.06 -7.26
CA SER A 287 -16.08 -1.37 -7.86
C SER A 287 -14.67 -1.54 -8.42
N ALA A 288 -14.25 -2.78 -8.65
CA ALA A 288 -12.99 -3.12 -9.28
C ALA A 288 -13.13 -4.37 -10.14
N GLN A 289 -12.25 -4.49 -11.12
CA GLN A 289 -12.14 -5.68 -11.96
C GLN A 289 -10.70 -6.18 -12.00
N ARG A 290 -10.50 -7.48 -12.09
CA ARG A 290 -9.21 -8.07 -12.38
C ARG A 290 -8.81 -7.74 -13.82
N VAL A 291 -7.59 -7.20 -14.00
CA VAL A 291 -7.11 -6.76 -15.32
C VAL A 291 -5.91 -7.55 -15.82
N SER A 292 -5.10 -8.11 -14.94
CA SER A 292 -3.97 -8.95 -15.31
C SER A 292 -3.50 -9.82 -14.14
N VAL A 293 -2.73 -10.86 -14.46
CA VAL A 293 -2.20 -11.83 -13.50
C VAL A 293 -0.75 -12.14 -13.85
N ALA A 294 0.11 -12.31 -12.84
CA ALA A 294 1.43 -12.90 -12.98
C ALA A 294 1.50 -14.15 -12.13
N ILE A 295 1.71 -15.31 -12.75
CA ILE A 295 1.91 -16.57 -12.03
C ILE A 295 3.31 -16.56 -11.42
N LEU A 296 3.40 -17.00 -10.16
CA LEU A 296 4.64 -17.07 -9.39
C LEU A 296 5.10 -18.52 -9.23
N ASN A 297 6.39 -18.71 -8.98
CA ASN A 297 7.00 -20.03 -8.80
C ASN A 297 6.75 -20.63 -7.41
N GLY A 298 6.20 -19.88 -6.46
CA GLY A 298 5.90 -20.32 -5.09
C GLY A 298 5.00 -19.36 -4.37
N GLN A 299 4.60 -19.72 -3.14
CA GLN A 299 3.82 -18.83 -2.27
C GLN A 299 4.61 -17.56 -1.96
N ALA A 300 3.96 -16.43 -2.12
CA ALA A 300 4.51 -15.11 -1.81
C ALA A 300 3.59 -14.39 -0.83
N THR A 301 4.16 -13.62 0.09
CA THR A 301 3.39 -12.90 1.10
C THR A 301 3.07 -11.49 0.65
N THR A 302 4.04 -10.76 0.12
CA THR A 302 3.82 -9.40 -0.36
C THR A 302 4.75 -9.09 -1.54
N ALA A 303 4.71 -7.86 -2.03
CA ALA A 303 5.54 -7.40 -3.14
C ALA A 303 6.02 -5.97 -2.92
N ALA A 304 7.13 -5.63 -3.56
CA ALA A 304 7.66 -4.27 -3.67
C ALA A 304 7.56 -3.76 -5.10
N ILE A 305 7.53 -2.44 -5.26
CA ILE A 305 7.57 -1.77 -6.57
C ILE A 305 8.98 -1.26 -6.84
N VAL A 306 9.56 -1.64 -7.99
CA VAL A 306 10.86 -1.14 -8.45
C VAL A 306 10.67 -0.48 -9.82
N GLY A 307 10.56 0.82 -9.84
CA GLY A 307 10.15 1.56 -11.05
C GLY A 307 8.74 1.18 -11.50
N ASP A 308 8.63 0.42 -12.59
CA ASP A 308 7.34 -0.11 -13.11
C ASP A 308 7.20 -1.63 -12.90
N GLU A 309 8.18 -2.26 -12.25
CA GLU A 309 8.20 -3.70 -12.00
C GLU A 309 7.68 -4.03 -10.60
N ILE A 310 6.99 -5.16 -10.48
CA ILE A 310 6.48 -5.70 -9.20
C ILE A 310 7.33 -6.92 -8.84
N TRP A 311 7.88 -6.93 -7.62
CA TRP A 311 8.75 -7.97 -7.11
C TRP A 311 8.16 -8.59 -5.87
N ALA A 312 7.78 -9.88 -5.94
CA ALA A 312 7.17 -10.63 -4.86
C ALA A 312 8.21 -11.32 -3.98
N VAL A 313 8.00 -11.37 -2.66
CA VAL A 313 8.86 -12.10 -1.73
C VAL A 313 8.27 -13.47 -1.40
N HIS A 314 9.12 -14.50 -1.44
CA HIS A 314 8.79 -15.89 -1.10
C HIS A 314 9.52 -16.28 0.18
N PRO A 315 8.82 -16.39 1.33
CA PRO A 315 9.45 -16.62 2.63
C PRO A 315 9.92 -18.05 2.86
N HIS A 316 9.41 -19.03 2.11
CA HIS A 316 9.71 -20.46 2.30
C HIS A 316 9.40 -20.93 3.73
N PHE A 317 8.14 -20.74 4.18
CA PHE A 317 7.72 -21.02 5.57
C PHE A 317 7.92 -22.47 5.99
N ALA A 318 7.75 -23.42 5.07
CA ALA A 318 7.66 -24.84 5.36
C ALA A 318 8.96 -25.62 5.09
N ASP A 319 9.96 -24.99 4.50
CA ASP A 319 11.19 -25.63 4.10
C ASP A 319 12.42 -24.81 4.55
N ALA A 320 13.60 -25.36 4.34
CA ALA A 320 14.86 -24.71 4.69
C ALA A 320 15.49 -23.96 3.51
N GLU A 321 14.76 -23.86 2.40
CA GLU A 321 15.25 -23.15 1.22
C GLU A 321 15.45 -21.68 1.51
N PRO A 322 16.47 -21.05 0.94
CA PRO A 322 16.65 -19.62 1.06
C PRO A 322 15.46 -18.87 0.44
N PRO A 323 15.00 -17.77 1.08
CA PRO A 323 13.97 -16.92 0.50
C PRO A 323 14.35 -16.39 -0.88
N THR A 324 13.35 -16.13 -1.70
CA THR A 324 13.54 -15.55 -3.02
C THR A 324 12.71 -14.29 -3.20
N ILE A 325 13.16 -13.41 -4.07
CA ILE A 325 12.42 -12.25 -4.55
C ILE A 325 12.24 -12.46 -6.05
N GLU A 326 11.00 -12.54 -6.52
CA GLU A 326 10.66 -12.85 -7.89
C GLU A 326 9.95 -11.69 -8.57
N ARG A 327 10.40 -11.31 -9.78
CA ARG A 327 9.72 -10.32 -10.59
C ARG A 327 8.48 -10.91 -11.26
N GLY A 328 7.32 -10.33 -10.98
CA GLY A 328 6.07 -10.67 -11.64
C GLY A 328 6.08 -10.30 -13.13
N VAL A 329 5.65 -11.24 -13.97
CA VAL A 329 5.46 -11.02 -15.41
C VAL A 329 3.97 -11.11 -15.71
N PHE A 330 3.33 -9.95 -15.83
CA PHE A 330 1.89 -9.86 -16.08
C PHE A 330 1.53 -10.12 -17.53
N ASN A 331 0.45 -10.87 -17.75
CA ASN A 331 -0.15 -11.22 -19.04
C ASN A 331 -1.56 -10.65 -19.19
#